data_ac11d73f9aec3d02c60b454a58d7df89
#
_entry.id   ac11d73f9aec3d02c60b454a58d7df89
#
_cell.length_a   1.000
_cell.length_b   1.000
_cell.length_c   1.000
_cell.angle_alpha   90.00
_cell.angle_beta   90.00
_cell.angle_gamma   90.00
#
_symmetry.space_group_name_H-M   'P 1'
#
loop_
_entity.id
_entity.type
_entity.pdbx_description
1 polymer ?
#
loop_
_entity_poly.entity_id
_entity_poly.type
_entity_poly.pdbx_seq_one_letter_code
_entity_poly.pdbx_strand_id
1 'polypeptide(L)'
;MIYAIEYSKSADKTLAKWKKSNPQLFKKATKVLKDIMEHPRTGIGHPEPLVGGHDITYSRHITAHDRIIYDIYDEALTVLVIQCEEHYDDK
;
A
#
# COMPACT_ATOMS: atom_id res chain seq x y z
N MET A 1 6.83 0.63 -17.07
CA MET A 1 5.39 0.35 -17.22
C MET A 1 4.69 0.72 -15.92
N ILE A 2 3.57 1.42 -16.02
CA ILE A 2 2.86 1.92 -14.84
C ILE A 2 1.56 1.16 -14.66
N TYR A 3 1.36 0.62 -13.46
CA TYR A 3 0.12 -0.06 -13.09
C TYR A 3 -0.93 0.98 -12.71
N ALA A 4 -2.19 0.73 -13.07
CA ALA A 4 -3.30 1.49 -12.53
C ALA A 4 -3.46 1.13 -11.05
N ILE A 5 -4.01 2.04 -10.27
CA ILE A 5 -4.20 1.78 -8.86
C ILE A 5 -5.66 1.96 -8.49
N GLU A 6 -6.20 1.00 -7.73
CA GLU A 6 -7.57 1.04 -7.22
C GLU A 6 -7.52 0.84 -5.71
N TYR A 7 -8.57 1.25 -5.03
CA TYR A 7 -8.63 1.22 -3.56
C TYR A 7 -9.90 0.54 -3.09
N SER A 8 -9.76 -0.32 -2.08
CA SER A 8 -10.92 -0.81 -1.35
C SER A 8 -11.57 0.33 -0.59
N LYS A 9 -12.81 0.13 -0.15
CA LYS A 9 -13.49 1.12 0.70
C LYS A 9 -12.71 1.39 1.99
N SER A 10 -12.17 0.33 2.59
CA SER A 10 -11.38 0.45 3.80
C SER A 10 -10.14 1.31 3.57
N ALA A 11 -9.41 1.05 2.48
CA ALA A 11 -8.21 1.81 2.16
C ALA A 11 -8.54 3.28 1.90
N ASP A 12 -9.62 3.54 1.13
CA ASP A 12 -10.06 4.90 0.85
C ASP A 12 -10.36 5.67 2.14
N LYS A 13 -11.07 5.02 3.06
CA LYS A 13 -11.43 5.65 4.33
C LYS A 13 -10.19 6.01 5.15
N THR A 14 -9.25 5.07 5.22
CA THR A 14 -8.04 5.29 6.00
C THR A 14 -7.19 6.39 5.39
N LEU A 15 -7.03 6.39 4.08
CA LEU A 15 -6.26 7.44 3.41
C LEU A 15 -6.92 8.82 3.57
N ALA A 16 -8.24 8.89 3.50
CA ALA A 16 -8.97 10.14 3.73
C ALA A 16 -8.77 10.63 5.16
N LYS A 17 -8.78 9.71 6.13
CA LYS A 17 -8.52 10.03 7.53
C LYS A 17 -7.11 10.60 7.69
N TRP A 18 -6.10 9.95 7.10
CA TRP A 18 -4.72 10.42 7.20
C TRP A 18 -4.55 11.78 6.56
N LYS A 19 -5.16 11.99 5.41
CA LYS A 19 -5.09 13.28 4.73
C LYS A 19 -5.55 14.41 5.62
N LYS A 20 -6.56 14.14 6.44
CA LYS A 20 -7.20 15.15 7.31
C LYS A 20 -6.47 15.29 8.64
N SER A 21 -6.15 14.17 9.30
CA SER A 21 -5.66 14.19 10.68
C SER A 21 -4.19 13.88 10.82
N ASN A 22 -3.52 13.37 9.78
CA ASN A 22 -2.09 13.08 9.81
C ASN A 22 -1.48 13.33 8.43
N PRO A 23 -1.39 14.61 8.02
CA PRO A 23 -0.94 14.94 6.65
C PRO A 23 0.47 14.42 6.32
N GLN A 24 1.34 14.34 7.31
CA GLN A 24 2.69 13.84 7.06
C GLN A 24 2.68 12.36 6.71
N LEU A 25 1.87 11.57 7.41
CA LEU A 25 1.71 10.15 7.10
C LEU A 25 1.07 9.98 5.73
N PHE A 26 0.07 10.79 5.42
CA PHE A 26 -0.58 10.76 4.11
C PHE A 26 0.43 11.05 2.99
N LYS A 27 1.31 12.01 3.21
CA LYS A 27 2.34 12.35 2.23
C LYS A 27 3.30 11.20 1.99
N LYS A 28 3.72 10.52 3.07
CA LYS A 28 4.58 9.35 2.96
C LYS A 28 3.86 8.21 2.27
N ALA A 29 2.59 7.99 2.59
CA ALA A 29 1.78 6.96 1.96
C ALA A 29 1.65 7.21 0.45
N THR A 30 1.42 8.44 0.06
CA THR A 30 1.32 8.81 -1.36
C THR A 30 2.61 8.49 -2.11
N LYS A 31 3.75 8.73 -1.48
CA LYS A 31 5.05 8.42 -2.07
C LYS A 31 5.20 6.91 -2.29
N VAL A 32 4.81 6.10 -1.30
CA VAL A 32 4.85 4.65 -1.40
C VAL A 32 3.89 4.15 -2.48
N LEU A 33 2.68 4.70 -2.53
CA LEU A 33 1.68 4.33 -3.54
C LEU A 33 2.19 4.61 -4.95
N LYS A 34 2.84 5.75 -5.15
CA LYS A 34 3.42 6.09 -6.44
C LYS A 34 4.51 5.08 -6.84
N ASP A 35 5.34 4.68 -5.89
CA ASP A 35 6.37 3.68 -6.16
C ASP A 35 5.76 2.32 -6.49
N ILE A 36 4.67 1.94 -5.80
CA ILE A 36 3.95 0.69 -6.09
C ILE A 36 3.47 0.66 -7.53
N MET A 37 2.94 1.77 -8.03
CA MET A 37 2.47 1.86 -9.41
C MET A 37 3.59 1.61 -10.42
N GLU A 38 4.78 2.04 -10.10
CA GLU A 38 5.94 1.88 -10.98
C GLU A 38 6.64 0.54 -10.77
N HIS A 39 6.69 0.08 -9.54
CA HIS A 39 7.44 -1.12 -9.14
C HIS A 39 6.65 -1.92 -8.10
N PRO A 40 5.63 -2.70 -8.53
CA PRO A 40 4.76 -3.37 -7.54
C PRO A 40 5.47 -4.32 -6.58
N ARG A 41 6.57 -4.94 -7.01
CA ARG A 41 7.26 -5.94 -6.19
C ARG A 41 8.61 -5.50 -5.66
N THR A 42 9.08 -4.32 -6.03
CA THR A 42 10.39 -3.82 -5.60
C THR A 42 10.27 -2.35 -5.24
N GLY A 43 11.29 -1.80 -4.59
CA GLY A 43 11.33 -0.38 -4.31
C GLY A 43 11.31 -0.04 -2.83
N ILE A 44 10.79 1.14 -2.52
CA ILE A 44 10.84 1.67 -1.15
C ILE A 44 9.85 0.96 -0.23
N GLY A 45 10.10 0.99 1.06
CA GLY A 45 9.18 0.44 2.06
C GLY A 45 9.28 -1.05 2.26
N HIS A 46 10.34 -1.69 1.78
CA HIS A 46 10.57 -3.14 1.95
C HIS A 46 9.37 -3.97 1.48
N PRO A 47 9.08 -4.02 0.16
CA PRO A 47 7.98 -4.85 -0.34
C PRO A 47 8.19 -6.30 0.06
N GLU A 48 7.19 -6.89 0.70
CA GLU A 48 7.24 -8.26 1.16
C GLU A 48 6.00 -9.02 0.72
N PRO A 49 6.16 -10.21 0.10
CA PRO A 49 5.00 -11.03 -0.19
C PRO A 49 4.40 -11.57 1.11
N LEU A 50 3.09 -11.57 1.20
CA LEU A 50 2.42 -12.12 2.37
C LEU A 50 2.24 -13.61 2.20
N VAL A 51 2.40 -14.36 3.31
CA VAL A 51 2.23 -15.80 3.33
C VAL A 51 0.81 -16.13 2.88
N GLY A 52 0.68 -17.04 1.90
CA GLY A 52 -0.62 -17.41 1.36
C GLY A 52 -1.14 -16.47 0.28
N GLY A 53 -0.41 -15.43 -0.05
CA GLY A 53 -0.84 -14.48 -1.07
C GLY A 53 -0.49 -14.85 -2.51
N HIS A 54 0.16 -15.99 -2.72
CA HIS A 54 0.48 -16.54 -4.05
C HIS A 54 1.20 -15.54 -4.95
N ASP A 55 2.14 -14.77 -4.38
CA ASP A 55 2.90 -13.74 -5.10
C ASP A 55 2.01 -12.63 -5.70
N ILE A 56 0.80 -12.50 -5.19
CA ILE A 56 -0.12 -11.44 -5.58
C ILE A 56 -0.22 -10.40 -4.48
N THR A 57 -0.31 -10.83 -3.22
CA THR A 57 -0.52 -9.94 -2.09
C THR A 57 0.80 -9.56 -1.45
N TYR A 58 1.05 -8.27 -1.37
CA TYR A 58 2.27 -7.71 -0.80
C TYR A 58 1.94 -6.67 0.25
N SER A 59 2.92 -6.41 1.10
CA SER A 59 2.84 -5.27 2.02
C SER A 59 4.06 -4.40 1.86
N ARG A 60 3.90 -3.11 2.11
CA ARG A 60 5.01 -2.16 2.18
C ARG A 60 4.86 -1.27 3.39
N HIS A 61 5.98 -1.02 4.04
CA HIS A 61 6.01 -0.06 5.15
C HIS A 61 5.90 1.36 4.62
N ILE A 62 5.10 2.17 5.30
CA ILE A 62 5.10 3.62 5.12
C ILE A 62 6.05 4.21 6.17
N THR A 63 5.90 3.71 7.40
CA THR A 63 6.80 3.99 8.53
C THR A 63 7.04 2.66 9.23
N ALA A 64 7.74 2.69 10.37
CA ALA A 64 7.95 1.47 11.17
C ALA A 64 6.63 0.91 11.72
N HIS A 65 5.57 1.73 11.81
CA HIS A 65 4.31 1.36 12.44
C HIS A 65 3.11 1.36 11.50
N ASP A 66 3.31 1.72 10.25
CA ASP A 66 2.20 1.86 9.31
C ASP A 66 2.57 1.17 8.00
N ARG A 67 1.62 0.47 7.40
CA ARG A 67 1.89 -0.24 6.15
C ARG A 67 0.70 -0.24 5.22
N ILE A 68 0.97 -0.54 3.96
CA ILE A 68 -0.04 -0.70 2.91
C ILE A 68 -0.03 -2.17 2.49
N ILE A 69 -1.22 -2.77 2.40
CA ILE A 69 -1.39 -4.12 1.88
C ILE A 69 -2.11 -4.00 0.54
N TYR A 70 -1.60 -4.67 -0.48
CA TYR A 70 -2.14 -4.55 -1.82
C TYR A 70 -1.99 -5.84 -2.61
N ASP A 71 -2.89 -6.03 -3.59
CA ASP A 71 -2.84 -7.13 -4.54
C ASP A 71 -2.35 -6.63 -5.89
N ILE A 72 -1.58 -7.48 -6.57
CA ILE A 72 -1.03 -7.17 -7.88
C ILE A 72 -1.70 -8.06 -8.93
N TYR A 73 -2.31 -7.44 -9.92
CA TYR A 73 -2.95 -8.14 -11.03
C TYR A 73 -2.17 -7.79 -12.30
N ASP A 74 -1.17 -8.61 -12.62
CA ASP A 74 -0.24 -8.31 -13.71
C ASP A 74 -0.92 -8.25 -15.07
N GLU A 75 -1.84 -9.17 -15.33
CA GLU A 75 -2.52 -9.20 -16.63
C GLU A 75 -3.36 -7.95 -16.88
N ALA A 76 -3.92 -7.39 -15.81
CA ALA A 76 -4.72 -6.18 -15.90
C ALA A 76 -3.89 -4.91 -15.69
N LEU A 77 -2.59 -5.06 -15.41
CA LEU A 77 -1.70 -3.94 -15.05
C LEU A 77 -2.34 -3.06 -13.99
N THR A 78 -2.89 -3.70 -12.95
CA THR A 78 -3.64 -3.02 -11.89
C THR A 78 -3.16 -3.49 -10.53
N VAL A 79 -3.09 -2.55 -9.60
CA VAL A 79 -2.84 -2.82 -8.19
C VAL A 79 -4.09 -2.42 -7.42
N LEU A 80 -4.58 -3.31 -6.56
CA LEU A 80 -5.68 -3.01 -5.67
C LEU A 80 -5.15 -2.84 -4.25
N VAL A 81 -5.26 -1.63 -3.70
CA VAL A 81 -4.88 -1.37 -2.32
C VAL A 81 -6.03 -1.87 -1.44
N ILE A 82 -5.78 -2.97 -0.73
CA ILE A 82 -6.79 -3.63 0.08
C ILE A 82 -6.97 -2.91 1.41
N GLN A 83 -5.86 -2.52 2.03
CA GLN A 83 -5.88 -2.01 3.39
C GLN A 83 -4.68 -1.12 3.64
N CYS A 84 -4.91 -0.05 4.39
CA CYS A 84 -3.86 0.78 4.95
C CYS A 84 -3.93 0.60 6.46
N GLU A 85 -2.87 0.07 7.05
CA GLU A 85 -2.84 -0.22 8.48
C GLU A 85 -1.96 0.77 9.21
N GLU A 86 -2.48 1.29 10.33
CA GLU A 86 -1.71 2.14 11.23
C GLU A 86 -1.44 1.38 12.52
N HIS A 87 -0.26 1.60 13.09
CA HIS A 87 0.15 0.98 14.37
C HIS A 87 0.04 -0.54 14.36
N TYR A 88 0.33 -1.16 13.20
CA TYR A 88 0.10 -2.59 13.05
C TYR A 88 0.99 -3.45 13.94
N ASP A 89 2.12 -2.93 14.39
CA ASP A 89 3.05 -3.65 15.26
C ASP A 89 2.94 -3.22 16.72
N ASP A 90 1.98 -2.38 17.06
CA ASP A 90 1.75 -1.96 18.45
C ASP A 90 1.10 -3.09 19.22
N LYS A 91 1.60 -3.36 20.39
CA LYS A 91 1.06 -4.40 21.26
C LYS A 91 0.42 -3.79 22.48
#